data_d2ed6d82fe6129db544b3b2e459af7f7
#
_entry.id   d2ed6d82fe6129db544b3b2e459af7f7
#
_cell.length_a   1.000
_cell.length_b   1.000
_cell.length_c   1.000
_cell.angle_alpha   90.00
_cell.angle_beta   90.00
_cell.angle_gamma   90.00
#
_symmetry.space_group_name_H-M   'P 1'
#
loop_
_entity.id
_entity.type
_entity.pdbx_description
1 polymer ?
#
loop_
_entity_poly.entity_id
_entity_poly.type
_entity_poly.pdbx_seq_one_letter_code
_entity_poly.pdbx_strand_id
1 'polypeptide(L)'
;RDLVRSRGLGDVYKRQMRPYAQKLGLDVPLVSYNGALVKGALSGKVYVNSPLKLQTALDLLQYVKENGHYVQVYMGDKLYVKEENEYSRMYAKISGIQAVAIGEEIYSIKEAPNKLLLMTATENFEATWKDVEEKFKGRVDVTSSKDNYLELMEPGVNKWQAVKSLAENFGIKPEEIMCIGDSNNDLSMIKNAGIGVAVANAKPQVQKYAKMVTASNDNDGVALAIENILTAQINVPE
;
A
#
# COMPACT_ATOMS: atom_id res chain seq x y z
N ARG A 1 18.13 19.21 -0.43
CA ARG A 1 17.86 17.95 -1.18
C ARG A 1 17.30 16.89 -0.22
N ASP A 2 16.14 17.16 0.36
CA ASP A 2 15.39 16.13 1.08
C ASP A 2 14.56 15.37 0.05
N LEU A 3 15.23 14.45 -0.63
CA LEU A 3 14.59 13.48 -1.49
C LEU A 3 13.77 12.53 -0.63
N VAL A 4 12.50 12.58 -0.86
CA VAL A 4 11.48 11.73 -0.28
C VAL A 4 11.84 10.29 -0.52
N ARG A 5 12.35 9.64 0.50
CA ARG A 5 12.46 8.18 0.49
C ARG A 5 11.04 7.61 0.50
N SER A 6 10.53 7.31 -0.68
CA SER A 6 9.31 6.51 -0.83
C SER A 6 9.61 5.09 -0.36
N ARG A 7 9.58 4.90 0.94
CA ARG A 7 9.55 3.57 1.55
C ARG A 7 8.08 3.19 1.62
N GLY A 8 7.58 2.42 0.65
CA GLY A 8 6.40 1.56 0.70
C GLY A 8 5.22 1.95 1.63
N LEU A 9 4.90 3.24 1.76
CA LEU A 9 4.13 3.78 2.86
C LEU A 9 2.90 4.56 2.36
N GLY A 10 2.15 3.96 1.45
CA GLY A 10 0.86 4.49 1.06
C GLY A 10 -0.25 4.28 2.09
N ASP A 11 0.05 4.33 3.39
CA ASP A 11 -0.88 3.82 4.38
C ASP A 11 -1.79 4.84 5.03
N VAL A 12 -1.46 6.13 5.00
CA VAL A 12 -2.37 7.18 5.44
C VAL A 12 -2.27 8.39 4.52
N TYR A 13 -3.30 8.57 3.72
CA TYR A 13 -3.47 9.59 2.71
C TYR A 13 -3.03 11.00 3.13
N LYS A 14 -3.51 11.48 4.29
CA LYS A 14 -3.30 12.89 4.68
C LYS A 14 -1.87 13.23 5.10
N ARG A 15 -1.16 12.32 5.75
CA ARG A 15 0.14 12.64 6.34
C ARG A 15 1.33 12.27 5.46
N GLN A 16 1.20 11.22 4.67
CA GLN A 16 2.35 10.71 3.91
C GLN A 16 2.42 11.23 2.48
N MET A 17 1.32 11.24 1.75
CA MET A 17 1.35 11.56 0.30
C MET A 17 0.88 12.99 -0.02
N ARG A 18 -0.16 13.47 0.66
CA ARG A 18 -0.73 14.79 0.40
C ARG A 18 0.27 15.96 0.47
N PRO A 19 1.21 16.02 1.45
CA PRO A 19 2.18 17.11 1.50
C PRO A 19 3.06 17.23 0.25
N TYR A 20 3.36 16.10 -0.41
CA TYR A 20 4.16 16.11 -1.65
C TYR A 20 3.35 16.59 -2.83
N ALA A 21 2.11 16.12 -2.98
CA ALA A 21 1.20 16.61 -4.00
C ALA A 21 0.97 18.14 -3.85
N GLN A 22 0.84 18.62 -2.62
CA GLN A 22 0.75 20.06 -2.34
C GLN A 22 2.00 20.84 -2.76
N LYS A 23 3.20 20.31 -2.44
CA LYS A 23 4.47 20.95 -2.87
C LYS A 23 4.61 20.99 -4.38
N LEU A 24 4.08 20.00 -5.08
CA LEU A 24 4.09 19.92 -6.55
C LEU A 24 2.95 20.72 -7.20
N GLY A 25 1.98 21.22 -6.42
CA GLY A 25 0.81 21.93 -6.93
C GLY A 25 -0.14 21.03 -7.74
N LEU A 26 -0.10 19.71 -7.52
CA LEU A 26 -0.84 18.73 -8.31
C LEU A 26 -2.04 18.17 -7.54
N ASP A 27 -3.24 18.24 -8.14
CA ASP A 27 -4.41 17.50 -7.67
C ASP A 27 -4.52 16.14 -8.37
N VAL A 28 -3.55 15.28 -8.09
CA VAL A 28 -3.53 13.92 -8.63
C VAL A 28 -4.22 12.94 -7.68
N PRO A 29 -4.80 11.85 -8.20
CA PRO A 29 -5.30 10.78 -7.36
C PRO A 29 -4.15 10.10 -6.59
N LEU A 30 -4.30 10.00 -5.28
CA LEU A 30 -3.37 9.29 -4.41
C LEU A 30 -3.98 7.93 -4.02
N VAL A 31 -3.21 6.87 -4.25
CA VAL A 31 -3.58 5.49 -3.91
C VAL A 31 -3.02 5.15 -2.53
N SER A 32 -3.88 4.78 -1.60
CA SER A 32 -3.51 4.39 -0.22
C SER A 32 -4.07 3.02 0.15
N TYR A 33 -3.59 2.46 1.27
CA TYR A 33 -4.01 1.15 1.78
C TYR A 33 -3.95 0.06 0.71
N ASN A 34 -2.83 -0.03 -0.02
CA ASN A 34 -2.60 -0.97 -1.14
C ASN A 34 -3.67 -0.93 -2.25
N GLY A 35 -4.38 0.18 -2.39
CA GLY A 35 -5.44 0.33 -3.39
C GLY A 35 -6.85 0.35 -2.83
N ALA A 36 -7.04 0.11 -1.53
CA ALA A 36 -8.36 0.15 -0.91
C ALA A 36 -9.00 1.54 -0.91
N LEU A 37 -8.18 2.60 -0.96
CA LEU A 37 -8.66 3.97 -1.02
C LEU A 37 -7.89 4.76 -2.07
N VAL A 38 -8.62 5.43 -2.97
CA VAL A 38 -8.07 6.39 -3.93
C VAL A 38 -8.77 7.72 -3.79
N LYS A 39 -8.01 8.76 -3.51
CA LYS A 39 -8.52 10.11 -3.24
C LYS A 39 -7.73 11.17 -3.98
N GLY A 40 -8.39 12.20 -4.51
CA GLY A 40 -7.75 13.40 -5.04
C GLY A 40 -6.90 14.10 -3.97
N ALA A 41 -5.66 14.44 -4.32
CA ALA A 41 -4.68 14.98 -3.39
C ALA A 41 -5.13 16.26 -2.68
N LEU A 42 -5.72 17.17 -3.41
CA LEU A 42 -6.16 18.47 -2.93
C LEU A 42 -7.68 18.53 -2.76
N SER A 43 -8.43 18.07 -3.76
CA SER A 43 -9.90 18.07 -3.79
C SER A 43 -10.51 17.14 -2.75
N GLY A 44 -9.80 16.07 -2.37
CA GLY A 44 -10.36 15.02 -1.51
C GLY A 44 -11.45 14.18 -2.18
N LYS A 45 -11.68 14.33 -3.50
CA LYS A 45 -12.63 13.51 -4.26
C LYS A 45 -12.27 12.05 -4.13
N VAL A 46 -13.21 11.22 -3.70
CA VAL A 46 -13.03 9.76 -3.61
C VAL A 46 -13.31 9.14 -4.97
N TYR A 47 -12.35 8.41 -5.50
CA TYR A 47 -12.46 7.63 -6.76
C TYR A 47 -12.73 6.16 -6.46
N VAL A 48 -12.05 5.60 -5.45
CA VAL A 48 -12.20 4.21 -5.00
C VAL A 48 -12.24 4.20 -3.48
N ASN A 49 -13.15 3.42 -2.92
CA ASN A 49 -13.16 3.08 -1.49
C ASN A 49 -13.66 1.64 -1.35
N SER A 50 -12.76 0.72 -1.04
CA SER A 50 -13.00 -0.71 -0.92
C SER A 50 -12.54 -1.20 0.45
N PRO A 51 -13.28 -0.89 1.52
CA PRO A 51 -12.96 -1.38 2.85
C PRO A 51 -13.23 -2.89 2.96
N LEU A 52 -12.56 -3.54 3.92
CA LEU A 52 -12.92 -4.90 4.35
C LEU A 52 -14.39 -4.95 4.77
N LYS A 53 -15.08 -6.05 4.46
CA LYS A 53 -16.42 -6.28 5.04
C LYS A 53 -16.32 -6.24 6.57
N LEU A 54 -17.22 -5.48 7.21
CA LEU A 54 -17.18 -5.29 8.66
C LEU A 54 -17.17 -6.62 9.42
N GLN A 55 -17.97 -7.59 9.00
CA GLN A 55 -18.01 -8.90 9.66
C GLN A 55 -16.67 -9.64 9.53
N THR A 56 -16.04 -9.59 8.35
CA THR A 56 -14.70 -10.19 8.15
C THR A 56 -13.65 -9.52 9.04
N ALA A 57 -13.71 -8.19 9.13
CA ALA A 57 -12.81 -7.44 10.02
C ALA A 57 -13.01 -7.81 11.50
N LEU A 58 -14.25 -7.95 11.94
CA LEU A 58 -14.57 -8.37 13.33
C LEU A 58 -14.07 -9.79 13.62
N ASP A 59 -14.25 -10.73 12.69
CA ASP A 59 -13.77 -12.10 12.84
C ASP A 59 -12.23 -12.15 12.89
N LEU A 60 -11.55 -11.34 12.07
CA LEU A 60 -10.09 -11.18 12.10
C LEU A 60 -9.61 -10.57 13.43
N LEU A 61 -10.31 -9.56 13.94
CA LEU A 61 -9.97 -8.92 15.20
C LEU A 61 -10.20 -9.87 16.39
N GLN A 62 -11.21 -10.72 16.33
CA GLN A 62 -11.41 -11.77 17.30
C GLN A 62 -10.28 -12.81 17.26
N TYR A 63 -9.86 -13.24 16.05
CA TYR A 63 -8.70 -14.10 15.86
C TYR A 63 -7.42 -13.48 16.45
N VAL A 64 -7.19 -12.20 16.20
CA VAL A 64 -6.06 -11.43 16.76
C VAL A 64 -6.08 -11.46 18.29
N LYS A 65 -7.26 -11.24 18.89
CA LYS A 65 -7.45 -11.26 20.34
C LYS A 65 -7.13 -12.63 20.95
N GLU A 66 -7.65 -13.69 20.34
CA GLU A 66 -7.49 -15.08 20.81
C GLU A 66 -6.02 -15.56 20.74
N ASN A 67 -5.27 -15.08 19.73
CA ASN A 67 -3.88 -15.48 19.53
C ASN A 67 -2.86 -14.47 20.10
N GLY A 68 -3.30 -13.40 20.74
CA GLY A 68 -2.44 -12.40 21.36
C GLY A 68 -1.59 -11.60 20.34
N HIS A 69 -2.04 -11.50 19.08
CA HIS A 69 -1.32 -10.74 18.06
C HIS A 69 -1.51 -9.24 18.23
N TYR A 70 -0.50 -8.48 17.83
CA TYR A 70 -0.61 -7.03 17.71
C TYR A 70 -1.22 -6.65 16.36
N VAL A 71 -2.19 -5.74 16.37
CA VAL A 71 -2.88 -5.27 15.18
C VAL A 71 -3.00 -3.75 15.14
N GLN A 72 -2.90 -3.21 13.96
CA GLN A 72 -3.22 -1.83 13.60
C GLN A 72 -4.44 -1.83 12.68
N VAL A 73 -5.43 -1.00 12.99
CA VAL A 73 -6.68 -0.86 12.24
C VAL A 73 -6.70 0.49 11.54
N TYR A 74 -6.83 0.49 10.22
CA TYR A 74 -6.87 1.70 9.40
C TYR A 74 -8.30 1.96 8.93
N MET A 75 -8.95 2.98 9.47
CA MET A 75 -10.29 3.41 9.07
C MET A 75 -10.45 4.92 9.24
N GLY A 76 -11.24 5.56 8.39
CA GLY A 76 -11.55 6.99 8.46
C GLY A 76 -10.31 7.91 8.40
N ASP A 77 -9.28 7.54 7.64
CA ASP A 77 -7.98 8.24 7.55
C ASP A 77 -7.21 8.32 8.90
N LYS A 78 -7.48 7.39 9.82
CA LYS A 78 -6.79 7.27 11.12
C LYS A 78 -6.26 5.86 11.32
N LEU A 79 -5.25 5.75 12.18
CA LEU A 79 -4.67 4.52 12.65
C LEU A 79 -5.11 4.27 14.09
N TYR A 80 -5.74 3.14 14.33
CA TYR A 80 -6.18 2.73 15.66
C TYR A 80 -5.40 1.52 16.15
N VAL A 81 -5.13 1.49 17.44
CA VAL A 81 -4.48 0.39 18.16
C VAL A 81 -5.21 0.12 19.47
N LYS A 82 -5.00 -1.07 20.04
CA LYS A 82 -5.51 -1.36 21.39
C LYS A 82 -4.87 -0.43 22.41
N GLU A 83 -3.54 -0.36 22.39
CA GLU A 83 -2.72 0.44 23.29
C GLU A 83 -1.44 0.89 22.61
N GLU A 84 -0.83 1.95 23.11
CA GLU A 84 0.50 2.33 22.68
C GLU A 84 1.54 1.37 23.25
N ASN A 85 2.34 0.78 22.37
CA ASN A 85 3.44 -0.11 22.71
C ASN A 85 4.66 0.16 21.84
N GLU A 86 5.68 -0.68 21.90
CA GLU A 86 6.88 -0.49 21.09
C GLU A 86 6.60 -0.57 19.59
N TYR A 87 5.67 -1.43 19.14
CA TYR A 87 5.28 -1.55 17.73
C TYR A 87 4.64 -0.26 17.22
N SER A 88 3.69 0.31 17.98
CA SER A 88 3.03 1.57 17.59
C SER A 88 4.01 2.74 17.59
N ARG A 89 4.91 2.82 18.58
CA ARG A 89 5.94 3.86 18.65
C ARG A 89 6.97 3.73 17.52
N MET A 90 7.43 2.50 17.24
CA MET A 90 8.34 2.24 16.10
C MET A 90 7.67 2.60 14.77
N TYR A 91 6.40 2.21 14.59
CA TYR A 91 5.64 2.56 13.40
C TYR A 91 5.48 4.09 13.26
N ALA A 92 5.12 4.78 14.33
CA ALA A 92 4.99 6.24 14.34
C ALA A 92 6.31 6.94 13.99
N LYS A 93 7.45 6.45 14.48
CA LYS A 93 8.79 6.97 14.16
C LYS A 93 9.13 6.83 12.66
N ILE A 94 8.71 5.72 12.04
CA ILE A 94 9.00 5.43 10.63
C ILE A 94 8.02 6.14 9.70
N SER A 95 6.72 6.11 10.05
CA SER A 95 5.63 6.58 9.19
C SER A 95 5.22 8.03 9.42
N GLY A 96 5.58 8.59 10.57
CA GLY A 96 5.09 9.90 11.03
C GLY A 96 3.64 9.89 11.50
N ILE A 97 3.01 8.71 11.64
CA ILE A 97 1.59 8.57 11.99
C ILE A 97 1.45 8.19 13.45
N GLN A 98 0.75 9.02 14.19
CA GLN A 98 0.37 8.73 15.57
C GLN A 98 -0.85 7.80 15.57
N ALA A 99 -0.75 6.70 16.29
CA ALA A 99 -1.88 5.82 16.51
C ALA A 99 -2.82 6.39 17.59
N VAL A 100 -4.09 6.08 17.47
CA VAL A 100 -5.11 6.39 18.48
C VAL A 100 -5.37 5.11 19.26
N ALA A 101 -5.05 5.10 20.54
CA ALA A 101 -5.36 3.96 21.43
C ALA A 101 -6.85 3.99 21.82
N ILE A 102 -7.56 2.88 21.53
CA ILE A 102 -9.00 2.74 21.81
C ILE A 102 -9.34 1.56 22.72
N GLY A 103 -8.32 0.93 23.34
CA GLY A 103 -8.53 -0.17 24.27
C GLY A 103 -9.20 -1.39 23.64
N GLU A 104 -10.04 -2.05 24.41
CA GLU A 104 -10.78 -3.24 23.96
C GLU A 104 -11.80 -2.94 22.85
N GLU A 105 -12.17 -1.68 22.63
CA GLU A 105 -13.09 -1.30 21.55
C GLU A 105 -12.55 -1.64 20.17
N ILE A 106 -11.21 -1.83 20.03
CA ILE A 106 -10.58 -2.28 18.77
C ILE A 106 -11.17 -3.61 18.28
N TYR A 107 -11.65 -4.48 19.17
CA TYR A 107 -12.23 -5.77 18.82
C TYR A 107 -13.74 -5.71 18.50
N SER A 108 -14.34 -4.52 18.58
CA SER A 108 -15.77 -4.28 18.33
C SER A 108 -16.03 -3.01 17.53
N ILE A 109 -15.16 -2.72 16.58
CA ILE A 109 -15.28 -1.57 15.67
C ILE A 109 -16.65 -1.54 15.00
N LYS A 110 -17.13 -0.32 14.69
CA LYS A 110 -18.45 -0.11 14.07
C LYS A 110 -18.36 0.30 12.60
N GLU A 111 -17.17 0.65 12.15
CA GLU A 111 -16.91 1.04 10.77
C GLU A 111 -15.99 0.02 10.10
N ALA A 112 -16.20 -0.20 8.81
CA ALA A 112 -15.39 -1.10 8.00
C ALA A 112 -14.00 -0.50 7.76
N PRO A 113 -12.90 -1.18 8.15
CA PRO A 113 -11.55 -0.67 7.96
C PRO A 113 -11.07 -0.86 6.51
N ASN A 114 -10.24 0.05 6.02
CA ASN A 114 -9.62 -0.10 4.71
C ASN A 114 -8.50 -1.16 4.73
N LYS A 115 -7.85 -1.35 5.88
CA LYS A 115 -6.76 -2.31 6.05
C LYS A 115 -6.62 -2.70 7.52
N LEU A 116 -6.29 -3.95 7.78
CA LEU A 116 -5.69 -4.39 9.04
C LEU A 116 -4.21 -4.72 8.80
N LEU A 117 -3.35 -4.38 9.75
CA LEU A 117 -1.93 -4.72 9.73
C LEU A 117 -1.61 -5.50 10.99
N LEU A 118 -1.31 -6.80 10.84
CA LEU A 118 -0.73 -7.60 11.91
C LEU A 118 0.78 -7.46 11.87
N MET A 119 1.38 -7.21 13.01
CA MET A 119 2.83 -7.21 13.16
C MET A 119 3.21 -8.38 14.06
N THR A 120 4.09 -9.23 13.57
CA THR A 120 4.57 -10.43 14.25
C THR A 120 6.06 -10.34 14.52
N ALA A 121 6.59 -11.20 15.39
CA ALA A 121 8.01 -11.50 15.37
C ALA A 121 8.37 -12.20 14.05
N THR A 122 9.56 -11.95 13.54
CA THR A 122 9.97 -12.46 12.21
C THR A 122 9.92 -14.00 12.13
N GLU A 123 10.26 -14.67 13.20
CA GLU A 123 10.21 -16.14 13.31
C GLU A 123 8.80 -16.71 13.23
N ASN A 124 7.79 -15.94 13.58
CA ASN A 124 6.37 -16.36 13.56
C ASN A 124 5.64 -15.94 12.28
N PHE A 125 6.29 -15.15 11.42
CA PHE A 125 5.63 -14.53 10.26
C PHE A 125 5.00 -15.54 9.32
N GLU A 126 5.76 -16.54 8.86
CA GLU A 126 5.29 -17.55 7.91
C GLU A 126 4.17 -18.43 8.49
N ALA A 127 4.27 -18.79 9.77
CA ALA A 127 3.23 -19.57 10.45
C ALA A 127 1.93 -18.78 10.57
N THR A 128 2.02 -17.53 11.01
CA THR A 128 0.86 -16.63 11.12
C THR A 128 0.23 -16.36 9.74
N TRP A 129 1.06 -16.16 8.70
CA TRP A 129 0.58 -15.99 7.33
C TRP A 129 -0.29 -17.17 6.87
N LYS A 130 0.24 -18.39 6.98
CA LYS A 130 -0.48 -19.62 6.57
C LYS A 130 -1.78 -19.80 7.34
N ASP A 131 -1.75 -19.59 8.66
CA ASP A 131 -2.94 -19.75 9.50
C ASP A 131 -4.04 -18.74 9.13
N VAL A 132 -3.66 -17.48 8.87
CA VAL A 132 -4.60 -16.45 8.40
C VAL A 132 -5.14 -16.78 7.01
N GLU A 133 -4.28 -17.16 6.05
CA GLU A 133 -4.72 -17.55 4.70
C GLU A 133 -5.69 -18.72 4.71
N GLU A 134 -5.45 -19.73 5.56
CA GLU A 134 -6.31 -20.90 5.68
C GLU A 134 -7.65 -20.57 6.31
N LYS A 135 -7.64 -19.88 7.46
CA LYS A 135 -8.87 -19.53 8.21
C LYS A 135 -9.77 -18.54 7.49
N PHE A 136 -9.16 -17.61 6.74
CA PHE A 136 -9.90 -16.53 6.08
C PHE A 136 -9.88 -16.64 4.55
N LYS A 137 -9.63 -17.84 4.03
CA LYS A 137 -9.57 -18.12 2.60
C LYS A 137 -10.77 -17.55 1.83
N GLY A 138 -10.51 -16.73 0.82
CA GLY A 138 -11.53 -16.08 0.00
C GLY A 138 -12.31 -14.95 0.69
N ARG A 139 -11.99 -14.65 1.95
CA ARG A 139 -12.59 -13.55 2.72
C ARG A 139 -11.63 -12.37 2.91
N VAL A 140 -10.35 -12.60 2.71
CA VAL A 140 -9.28 -11.60 2.85
C VAL A 140 -8.16 -11.90 1.86
N ASP A 141 -7.56 -10.85 1.31
CA ASP A 141 -6.28 -10.93 0.62
C ASP A 141 -5.18 -10.54 1.60
N VAL A 142 -4.11 -11.37 1.61
CA VAL A 142 -2.95 -11.17 2.48
C VAL A 142 -1.77 -10.75 1.62
N THR A 143 -1.07 -9.69 2.02
CA THR A 143 0.19 -9.26 1.40
C THR A 143 1.18 -8.79 2.46
N SER A 144 2.40 -8.50 2.05
CA SER A 144 3.42 -7.95 2.94
C SER A 144 4.19 -6.83 2.29
N SER A 145 4.49 -5.80 3.07
CA SER A 145 5.47 -4.75 2.71
C SER A 145 6.82 -4.93 3.41
N LYS A 146 6.85 -5.68 4.51
CA LYS A 146 8.06 -6.04 5.28
C LYS A 146 7.98 -7.49 5.74
N ASP A 147 9.11 -8.02 6.21
CA ASP A 147 9.26 -9.43 6.60
C ASP A 147 8.54 -9.80 7.92
N ASN A 148 7.84 -8.84 8.53
CA ASN A 148 7.06 -9.05 9.76
C ASN A 148 5.69 -8.33 9.74
N TYR A 149 5.23 -7.86 8.56
CA TYR A 149 3.98 -7.12 8.37
C TYR A 149 3.02 -7.94 7.49
N LEU A 150 1.95 -8.47 8.08
CA LEU A 150 0.82 -9.03 7.35
C LEU A 150 -0.22 -7.94 7.13
N GLU A 151 -0.46 -7.58 5.90
CA GLU A 151 -1.44 -6.59 5.49
C GLU A 151 -2.68 -7.31 4.95
N LEU A 152 -3.82 -7.07 5.56
CA LEU A 152 -5.08 -7.78 5.31
C LEU A 152 -6.09 -6.79 4.73
N MET A 153 -6.64 -7.13 3.55
CA MET A 153 -7.53 -6.26 2.79
C MET A 153 -8.71 -7.05 2.22
N GLU A 154 -9.72 -6.33 1.74
CA GLU A 154 -10.82 -6.93 0.99
C GLU A 154 -10.28 -7.72 -0.21
N PRO A 155 -10.82 -8.92 -0.52
CA PRO A 155 -10.40 -9.71 -1.67
C PRO A 155 -10.43 -8.93 -2.99
N GLY A 156 -9.37 -9.09 -3.78
CA GLY A 156 -9.19 -8.39 -5.05
C GLY A 156 -8.65 -6.96 -4.94
N VAL A 157 -8.51 -6.43 -3.73
CA VAL A 157 -7.91 -5.11 -3.52
C VAL A 157 -6.39 -5.20 -3.61
N ASN A 158 -5.83 -4.57 -4.62
CA ASN A 158 -4.39 -4.44 -4.79
C ASN A 158 -4.06 -3.16 -5.57
N LYS A 159 -2.79 -2.79 -5.61
CA LYS A 159 -2.34 -1.55 -6.27
C LYS A 159 -2.71 -1.50 -7.75
N TRP A 160 -2.65 -2.64 -8.47
CA TRP A 160 -3.03 -2.67 -9.87
C TRP A 160 -4.51 -2.39 -10.10
N GLN A 161 -5.41 -2.96 -9.30
CA GLN A 161 -6.85 -2.71 -9.44
C GLN A 161 -7.18 -1.23 -9.25
N ALA A 162 -6.52 -0.58 -8.29
CA ALA A 162 -6.67 0.87 -8.10
C ALA A 162 -6.16 1.68 -9.30
N VAL A 163 -4.98 1.35 -9.82
CA VAL A 163 -4.40 2.00 -11.01
C VAL A 163 -5.30 1.77 -12.23
N LYS A 164 -5.76 0.52 -12.44
CA LYS A 164 -6.66 0.16 -13.55
C LYS A 164 -7.97 0.94 -13.48
N SER A 165 -8.61 0.97 -12.32
CA SER A 165 -9.87 1.73 -12.12
C SER A 165 -9.70 3.23 -12.39
N LEU A 166 -8.56 3.80 -11.99
CA LEU A 166 -8.23 5.19 -12.32
C LEU A 166 -8.03 5.39 -13.81
N ALA A 167 -7.26 4.53 -14.46
CA ALA A 167 -6.97 4.58 -15.88
C ALA A 167 -8.27 4.53 -16.71
N GLU A 168 -9.19 3.62 -16.35
CA GLU A 168 -10.51 3.52 -16.96
C GLU A 168 -11.31 4.83 -16.83
N ASN A 169 -11.28 5.48 -15.66
CA ASN A 169 -11.94 6.78 -15.44
C ASN A 169 -11.35 7.92 -16.30
N PHE A 170 -10.09 7.79 -16.71
CA PHE A 170 -9.40 8.78 -17.56
C PHE A 170 -9.28 8.35 -19.02
N GLY A 171 -9.84 7.20 -19.41
CA GLY A 171 -9.76 6.66 -20.76
C GLY A 171 -8.35 6.21 -21.17
N ILE A 172 -7.49 5.88 -20.20
CA ILE A 172 -6.10 5.44 -20.40
C ILE A 172 -6.09 3.90 -20.47
N LYS A 173 -5.41 3.36 -21.48
CA LYS A 173 -5.27 1.90 -21.65
C LYS A 173 -4.12 1.36 -20.81
N PRO A 174 -4.15 0.07 -20.37
CA PRO A 174 -3.07 -0.57 -19.62
C PRO A 174 -1.69 -0.42 -20.26
N GLU A 175 -1.62 -0.46 -21.60
CA GLU A 175 -0.39 -0.35 -22.39
C GLU A 175 0.27 1.05 -22.27
N GLU A 176 -0.51 2.07 -21.93
CA GLU A 176 -0.08 3.47 -21.76
C GLU A 176 0.36 3.77 -20.32
N ILE A 177 0.33 2.77 -19.43
CA ILE A 177 0.64 2.94 -18.00
C ILE A 177 2.08 2.46 -17.73
N MET A 178 2.86 3.30 -17.08
CA MET A 178 4.09 2.91 -16.42
C MET A 178 3.87 2.81 -14.91
N CYS A 179 4.28 1.67 -14.32
CA CYS A 179 4.28 1.47 -12.88
C CYS A 179 5.70 1.21 -12.38
N ILE A 180 6.07 1.86 -11.28
CA ILE A 180 7.41 1.71 -10.66
C ILE A 180 7.23 1.22 -9.23
N GLY A 181 8.03 0.24 -8.81
CA GLY A 181 7.92 -0.32 -7.46
C GLY A 181 9.14 -1.09 -6.99
N ASP A 182 9.10 -1.55 -5.74
CA ASP A 182 10.23 -2.22 -5.06
C ASP A 182 9.83 -3.45 -4.23
N SER A 183 8.56 -3.58 -3.86
CA SER A 183 8.10 -4.55 -2.86
C SER A 183 7.02 -5.50 -3.40
N ASN A 184 6.69 -6.53 -2.62
CA ASN A 184 5.73 -7.57 -3.03
C ASN A 184 4.34 -7.02 -3.36
N ASN A 185 3.88 -6.00 -2.65
CA ASN A 185 2.61 -5.34 -2.91
C ASN A 185 2.59 -4.52 -4.22
N ASP A 186 3.75 -4.33 -4.88
CA ASP A 186 3.88 -3.68 -6.18
C ASP A 186 3.81 -4.67 -7.34
N LEU A 187 3.98 -5.98 -7.07
CA LEU A 187 4.05 -7.01 -8.10
C LEU A 187 2.85 -6.99 -9.06
N SER A 188 1.65 -6.77 -8.54
CA SER A 188 0.45 -6.72 -9.37
C SER A 188 0.49 -5.60 -10.40
N MET A 189 0.93 -4.40 -10.02
CA MET A 189 1.03 -3.29 -10.96
C MET A 189 2.24 -3.41 -11.89
N ILE A 190 3.39 -3.94 -11.42
CA ILE A 190 4.58 -4.20 -12.24
C ILE A 190 4.28 -5.20 -13.36
N LYS A 191 3.52 -6.25 -13.07
CA LYS A 191 3.17 -7.30 -14.04
C LYS A 191 2.18 -6.86 -15.10
N ASN A 192 1.24 -6.00 -14.76
CA ASN A 192 0.07 -5.72 -15.58
C ASN A 192 0.14 -4.37 -16.30
N ALA A 193 1.03 -3.47 -15.91
CA ALA A 193 1.25 -2.22 -16.62
C ALA A 193 1.92 -2.43 -17.97
N GLY A 194 1.69 -1.51 -18.91
CA GLY A 194 2.39 -1.45 -20.19
C GLY A 194 3.91 -1.44 -20.00
N ILE A 195 4.40 -0.69 -19.01
CA ILE A 195 5.80 -0.66 -18.61
C ILE A 195 5.88 -0.86 -17.08
N GLY A 196 6.24 -2.06 -16.66
CA GLY A 196 6.57 -2.34 -15.25
C GLY A 196 8.06 -2.09 -15.00
N VAL A 197 8.39 -1.24 -14.03
CA VAL A 197 9.75 -0.84 -13.68
C VAL A 197 10.06 -1.24 -12.24
N ALA A 198 11.20 -1.89 -12.01
CA ALA A 198 11.73 -2.10 -10.67
C ALA A 198 12.91 -1.16 -10.41
N VAL A 199 13.00 -0.60 -9.21
CA VAL A 199 14.23 0.09 -8.80
C VAL A 199 15.33 -0.92 -8.46
N ALA A 200 16.61 -0.55 -8.56
CA ALA A 200 17.73 -1.47 -8.37
C ALA A 200 17.77 -2.12 -6.97
N ASN A 201 17.24 -1.46 -5.95
CA ASN A 201 17.12 -2.00 -4.59
C ASN A 201 15.77 -2.73 -4.35
N ALA A 202 14.99 -3.01 -5.38
CA ALA A 202 13.77 -3.80 -5.27
C ALA A 202 14.08 -5.26 -4.91
N LYS A 203 13.09 -5.94 -4.30
CA LYS A 203 13.20 -7.38 -4.00
C LYS A 203 13.47 -8.17 -5.29
N PRO A 204 14.31 -9.23 -5.26
CA PRO A 204 14.68 -9.99 -6.47
C PRO A 204 13.49 -10.46 -7.30
N GLN A 205 12.41 -10.87 -6.65
CA GLN A 205 11.22 -11.30 -7.36
C GLN A 205 10.48 -10.13 -8.06
N VAL A 206 10.57 -8.90 -7.55
CA VAL A 206 9.99 -7.73 -8.22
C VAL A 206 10.79 -7.42 -9.48
N GLN A 207 12.13 -7.41 -9.38
CA GLN A 207 13.02 -7.23 -10.53
C GLN A 207 12.79 -8.28 -11.63
N LYS A 208 12.56 -9.54 -11.24
CA LYS A 208 12.29 -10.65 -12.18
C LYS A 208 11.07 -10.42 -13.09
N TYR A 209 10.04 -9.73 -12.58
CA TYR A 209 8.80 -9.47 -13.34
C TYR A 209 8.76 -8.09 -13.99
N ALA A 210 9.70 -7.22 -13.68
CA ALA A 210 9.80 -5.90 -14.30
C ALA A 210 10.30 -6.01 -15.75
N LYS A 211 9.74 -5.18 -16.64
CA LYS A 211 10.25 -5.02 -18.01
C LYS A 211 11.54 -4.20 -18.06
N MET A 212 11.77 -3.37 -17.04
CA MET A 212 12.95 -2.54 -16.90
C MET A 212 13.38 -2.45 -15.45
N VAL A 213 14.68 -2.46 -15.20
CA VAL A 213 15.27 -2.12 -13.90
C VAL A 213 16.00 -0.79 -14.05
N THR A 214 15.65 0.18 -13.21
CA THR A 214 16.29 1.49 -13.14
C THR A 214 17.29 1.56 -11.99
N ALA A 215 17.92 2.71 -11.78
CA ALA A 215 18.77 2.94 -10.60
C ALA A 215 18.00 2.78 -9.29
N SER A 216 18.72 2.73 -8.16
CA SER A 216 18.08 2.64 -6.84
C SER A 216 17.29 3.92 -6.51
N ASN A 217 16.40 3.81 -5.52
CA ASN A 217 15.69 4.97 -5.00
C ASN A 217 16.64 6.06 -4.45
N ASP A 218 17.82 5.69 -3.95
CA ASP A 218 18.83 6.63 -3.45
C ASP A 218 19.64 7.29 -4.59
N ASN A 219 19.51 6.80 -5.83
CA ASN A 219 20.19 7.28 -7.03
C ASN A 219 19.20 7.78 -8.09
N ASP A 220 18.13 8.44 -7.67
CA ASP A 220 17.12 9.06 -8.53
C ASP A 220 16.44 8.10 -9.54
N GLY A 221 16.37 6.79 -9.22
CA GLY A 221 15.91 5.76 -10.15
C GLY A 221 14.51 6.01 -10.73
N VAL A 222 13.60 6.62 -9.97
CA VAL A 222 12.26 6.96 -10.47
C VAL A 222 12.35 8.07 -11.52
N ALA A 223 13.12 9.12 -11.26
CA ALA A 223 13.30 10.21 -12.20
C ALA A 223 13.95 9.72 -13.51
N LEU A 224 15.02 8.93 -13.40
CA LEU A 224 15.70 8.33 -14.56
C LEU A 224 14.76 7.45 -15.40
N ALA A 225 13.89 6.66 -14.76
CA ALA A 225 12.91 5.85 -15.48
C ALA A 225 11.93 6.72 -16.29
N ILE A 226 11.44 7.80 -15.69
CA ILE A 226 10.53 8.74 -16.36
C ILE A 226 11.23 9.44 -17.53
N GLU A 227 12.44 9.97 -17.32
CA GLU A 227 13.23 10.65 -18.33
C GLU A 227 13.54 9.75 -19.53
N ASN A 228 13.93 8.49 -19.28
CA ASN A 228 14.21 7.53 -20.34
C ASN A 228 12.99 7.27 -21.23
N ILE A 229 11.80 7.11 -20.63
CA ILE A 229 10.57 6.88 -21.40
C ILE A 229 10.19 8.13 -22.21
N LEU A 230 10.23 9.31 -21.60
CA LEU A 230 9.92 10.57 -22.31
C LEU A 230 10.88 10.82 -23.44
N THR A 231 12.18 10.57 -23.25
CA THR A 231 13.19 10.73 -24.30
C THR A 231 13.02 9.74 -25.45
N ALA A 232 12.66 8.48 -25.12
CA ALA A 232 12.38 7.46 -26.14
C ALA A 232 11.16 7.82 -27.01
N GLN A 233 10.12 8.41 -26.41
CA GLN A 233 8.93 8.86 -27.15
C GLN A 233 9.21 10.05 -28.09
N ILE A 234 10.15 10.93 -27.72
CA ILE A 234 10.53 12.08 -28.57
C ILE A 234 11.31 11.61 -29.83
N ASN A 235 11.98 10.47 -29.78
CA ASN A 235 12.83 9.94 -30.85
C ASN A 235 12.13 8.93 -31.76
N VAL A 236 10.79 8.76 -31.68
CA VAL A 236 10.03 7.95 -32.67
C VAL A 236 9.79 8.82 -33.88
N PRO A 237 10.36 8.49 -35.08
CA PRO A 237 10.01 9.19 -36.32
C PRO A 237 8.52 8.95 -36.61
N GLU A 238 7.84 9.98 -37.11
CA GLU A 238 6.46 9.89 -37.62
C GLU A 238 6.36 8.92 -38.81
#